data_12c9e97cff166aad25791a2dc86b8233
#
_entry.id   12c9e97cff166aad25791a2dc86b8233
#
_cell.length_a   1.000
_cell.length_b   1.000
_cell.length_c   1.000
_cell.angle_alpha   90.00
_cell.angle_beta   90.00
_cell.angle_gamma   90.00
#
_symmetry.space_group_name_H-M   'P 1'
#
loop_
_entity.id
_entity.type
_entity.pdbx_description
1 polymer ?
#
loop_
_entity_poly.entity_id
_entity_poly.type
_entity_poly.pdbx_seq_one_letter_code
_entity_poly.pdbx_strand_id
1 'polypeptide(L)'
;NVKVLVVGNPANTNAYIAMKSAPDLPAKNFTAMLRLDHNRAASQIAAKIGCAVGDIEKLAVWGNHSPTMYADYRFATVNGKSVKDTINDHDWNANVFLPTVGKRGAAIIAARGLSSAASAANAAIDHMRDWALGTNGKWVTMGIPSNGEYGIPKEVMFGYPVTCEGGEYKIVEGLPIDAFSQECINKTLAELEGEKDGVKHLL
;
A
#
# COMPACT_ATOMS: atom_id res chain seq x y z
N ASN A 1 -8.55 2.62 22.89
CA ASN A 1 -8.46 1.89 21.61
C ASN A 1 -8.74 2.80 20.42
N VAL A 2 -7.89 3.83 20.25
CA VAL A 2 -7.97 4.73 19.10
C VAL A 2 -7.26 4.09 17.90
N LYS A 3 -7.87 4.16 16.72
CA LYS A 3 -7.28 3.84 15.43
C LYS A 3 -7.30 5.09 14.56
N VAL A 4 -6.15 5.50 14.05
CA VAL A 4 -5.99 6.70 13.22
C VAL A 4 -5.62 6.27 11.81
N LEU A 5 -6.48 6.58 10.85
CA LEU A 5 -6.23 6.39 9.43
C LEU A 5 -6.04 7.74 8.75
N VAL A 6 -4.86 7.96 8.22
CA VAL A 6 -4.53 9.19 7.48
C VAL A 6 -4.74 8.97 5.99
N VAL A 7 -5.57 9.83 5.39
CA VAL A 7 -5.96 9.77 3.97
C VAL A 7 -5.43 10.96 3.16
N GLY A 8 -5.25 12.11 3.84
CA GLY A 8 -4.77 13.34 3.20
C GLY A 8 -3.32 13.25 2.76
N ASN A 9 -3.04 13.66 1.51
CA ASN A 9 -1.70 13.63 0.92
C ASN A 9 -0.79 14.76 1.43
N PRO A 10 0.51 14.47 1.59
CA PRO A 10 1.20 13.19 1.43
C PRO A 10 0.86 12.23 2.59
N ALA A 11 0.15 11.14 2.29
CA ALA A 11 -0.53 10.33 3.31
C ALA A 11 0.45 9.69 4.31
N ASN A 12 1.55 9.10 3.84
CA ASN A 12 2.55 8.47 4.70
C ASN A 12 3.23 9.51 5.60
N THR A 13 3.64 10.63 5.06
CA THR A 13 4.30 11.72 5.79
C THR A 13 3.36 12.36 6.80
N ASN A 14 2.11 12.60 6.44
CA ASN A 14 1.10 13.13 7.36
C ASN A 14 0.80 12.13 8.49
N ALA A 15 0.79 10.82 8.21
CA ALA A 15 0.65 9.80 9.24
C ALA A 15 1.86 9.78 10.19
N TYR A 16 3.07 9.97 9.68
CA TYR A 16 4.28 10.11 10.48
C TYR A 16 4.22 11.34 11.39
N ILE A 17 3.82 12.50 10.86
CA ILE A 17 3.65 13.72 11.66
C ILE A 17 2.60 13.51 12.76
N ALA A 18 1.43 12.95 12.42
CA ALA A 18 0.37 12.67 13.38
C ALA A 18 0.86 11.73 14.51
N MET A 19 1.59 10.66 14.15
CA MET A 19 2.17 9.72 15.10
C MET A 19 3.17 10.42 16.06
N LYS A 20 4.04 11.26 15.54
CA LYS A 20 5.04 11.99 16.35
C LYS A 20 4.41 13.08 17.21
N SER A 21 3.30 13.67 16.77
CA SER A 21 2.56 14.71 17.52
C SER A 21 1.71 14.16 18.67
N ALA A 22 1.55 12.83 18.77
CA ALA A 22 0.79 12.17 19.84
C ALA A 22 1.62 11.06 20.49
N PRO A 23 2.71 11.43 21.21
CA PRO A 23 3.68 10.46 21.76
C PRO A 23 3.11 9.59 22.89
N ASP A 24 1.97 9.93 23.46
CA ASP A 24 1.21 9.18 24.45
C ASP A 24 0.37 8.05 23.83
N LEU A 25 0.22 8.01 22.50
CA LEU A 25 -0.45 6.93 21.80
C LEU A 25 0.58 5.95 21.19
N PRO A 26 0.30 4.63 21.23
CA PRO A 26 1.16 3.66 20.55
C PRO A 26 1.30 3.94 19.05
N ALA A 27 2.52 3.88 18.52
CA ALA A 27 2.80 4.11 17.10
C ALA A 27 1.93 3.26 16.16
N LYS A 28 1.63 2.01 16.57
CA LYS A 28 0.77 1.09 15.82
C LYS A 28 -0.68 1.56 15.66
N ASN A 29 -1.10 2.58 16.37
CA ASN A 29 -2.44 3.15 16.23
C ASN A 29 -2.57 4.07 15.01
N PHE A 30 -1.46 4.40 14.34
CA PHE A 30 -1.42 5.29 13.19
C PHE A 30 -1.13 4.53 11.91
N THR A 31 -1.98 4.73 10.89
CA THR A 31 -1.80 4.11 9.57
C THR A 31 -2.04 5.13 8.46
N ALA A 32 -1.38 4.93 7.31
CA ALA A 32 -1.64 5.66 6.08
C ALA A 32 -2.46 4.79 5.11
N MET A 33 -3.35 5.41 4.34
CA MET A 33 -4.27 4.72 3.45
C MET A 33 -3.63 4.41 2.09
N LEU A 34 -3.13 3.17 1.93
CA LEU A 34 -2.68 2.61 0.65
C LEU A 34 -3.69 1.60 0.07
N ARG A 35 -4.84 1.44 0.71
CA ARG A 35 -5.89 0.53 0.24
C ARG A 35 -6.44 0.91 -1.13
N LEU A 36 -6.49 2.20 -1.45
CA LEU A 36 -6.89 2.65 -2.78
C LEU A 36 -5.94 2.15 -3.87
N ASP A 37 -4.64 2.17 -3.60
CA ASP A 37 -3.61 1.68 -4.52
C ASP A 37 -3.71 0.17 -4.69
N HIS A 38 -3.94 -0.55 -3.60
CA HIS A 38 -4.22 -1.99 -3.61
C HIS A 38 -5.45 -2.32 -4.49
N ASN A 39 -6.56 -1.62 -4.30
CA ASN A 39 -7.79 -1.82 -5.07
C ASN A 39 -7.59 -1.50 -6.56
N ARG A 40 -6.79 -0.47 -6.88
CA ARG A 40 -6.43 -0.11 -8.27
C ARG A 40 -5.56 -1.19 -8.92
N ALA A 41 -4.55 -1.68 -8.20
CA ALA A 41 -3.69 -2.76 -8.67
C ALA A 41 -4.50 -4.04 -8.94
N ALA A 42 -5.36 -4.45 -8.00
CA ALA A 42 -6.25 -5.58 -8.17
C ALA A 42 -7.16 -5.42 -9.40
N SER A 43 -7.72 -4.22 -9.63
CA SER A 43 -8.55 -3.94 -10.81
C SER A 43 -7.79 -4.11 -12.14
N GLN A 44 -6.52 -3.69 -12.21
CA GLN A 44 -5.70 -3.85 -13.41
C GLN A 44 -5.37 -5.33 -13.67
N ILE A 45 -5.06 -6.09 -12.63
CA ILE A 45 -4.83 -7.54 -12.72
C ILE A 45 -6.11 -8.24 -13.19
N ALA A 46 -7.24 -7.94 -12.56
CA ALA A 46 -8.54 -8.52 -12.91
C ALA A 46 -8.89 -8.28 -14.39
N ALA A 47 -8.67 -7.06 -14.89
CA ALA A 47 -8.88 -6.73 -16.30
C ALA A 47 -7.92 -7.50 -17.23
N LYS A 48 -6.65 -7.68 -16.85
CA LYS A 48 -5.64 -8.40 -17.68
C LYS A 48 -5.96 -9.86 -17.82
N ILE A 49 -6.42 -10.54 -16.75
CA ILE A 49 -6.67 -11.98 -16.73
C ILE A 49 -8.15 -12.35 -16.93
N GLY A 50 -9.08 -11.41 -16.89
CA GLY A 50 -10.51 -11.67 -17.09
C GLY A 50 -11.17 -12.36 -15.89
N CYS A 51 -10.86 -11.92 -14.64
CA CYS A 51 -11.47 -12.45 -13.41
C CYS A 51 -12.18 -11.36 -12.59
N ALA A 52 -12.88 -11.74 -11.53
CA ALA A 52 -13.42 -10.76 -10.59
C ALA A 52 -12.31 -10.21 -9.67
N VAL A 53 -12.39 -8.93 -9.31
CA VAL A 53 -11.41 -8.29 -8.41
C VAL A 53 -11.32 -9.01 -7.06
N GLY A 54 -12.44 -9.50 -6.55
CA GLY A 54 -12.52 -10.22 -5.27
C GLY A 54 -11.85 -11.60 -5.26
N ASP A 55 -11.53 -12.15 -6.45
CA ASP A 55 -10.83 -13.43 -6.57
C ASP A 55 -9.32 -13.30 -6.42
N ILE A 56 -8.80 -12.07 -6.44
CA ILE A 56 -7.36 -11.82 -6.31
C ILE A 56 -6.98 -11.84 -4.84
N GLU A 57 -6.06 -12.72 -4.50
CA GLU A 57 -5.51 -12.86 -3.16
C GLU A 57 -4.00 -12.62 -3.16
N LYS A 58 -3.42 -12.33 -2.00
CA LYS A 58 -1.97 -12.18 -1.76
C LYS A 58 -1.29 -11.11 -2.63
N LEU A 59 -2.02 -10.05 -2.99
CA LEU A 59 -1.45 -8.86 -3.61
C LEU A 59 -0.76 -8.00 -2.55
N ALA A 60 0.41 -7.44 -2.87
CA ALA A 60 1.12 -6.49 -2.04
C ALA A 60 1.26 -5.13 -2.74
N VAL A 61 1.26 -4.05 -1.97
CA VAL A 61 1.70 -2.73 -2.43
C VAL A 61 2.70 -2.19 -1.41
N TRP A 62 3.90 -1.87 -1.88
CA TRP A 62 5.02 -1.44 -1.06
C TRP A 62 5.23 0.06 -1.14
N GLY A 63 5.62 0.66 -0.02
CA GLY A 63 6.19 2.01 0.02
C GLY A 63 5.22 3.15 0.25
N ASN A 64 5.41 4.22 -0.51
CA ASN A 64 4.69 5.48 -0.37
C ASN A 64 3.37 5.48 -1.15
N HIS A 65 2.37 6.22 -0.65
CA HIS A 65 1.17 6.53 -1.44
C HIS A 65 1.47 7.62 -2.46
N SER A 66 2.27 7.29 -3.47
CA SER A 66 2.77 8.17 -4.52
C SER A 66 2.98 7.41 -5.82
N PRO A 67 3.38 8.07 -6.93
CA PRO A 67 3.73 7.37 -8.16
C PRO A 67 4.93 6.41 -8.06
N THR A 68 5.71 6.46 -6.97
CA THR A 68 6.83 5.54 -6.72
C THR A 68 6.41 4.24 -6.04
N MET A 69 5.15 4.11 -5.56
CA MET A 69 4.66 2.88 -4.97
C MET A 69 4.99 1.67 -5.85
N TYR A 70 5.25 0.54 -5.22
CA TYR A 70 5.47 -0.70 -5.94
C TYR A 70 4.31 -1.68 -5.73
N ALA A 71 3.46 -1.84 -6.75
CA ALA A 71 2.40 -2.85 -6.76
C ALA A 71 3.01 -4.20 -7.19
N ASP A 72 3.01 -5.17 -6.30
CA ASP A 72 3.70 -6.45 -6.44
C ASP A 72 2.71 -7.61 -6.49
N TYR A 73 2.49 -8.16 -7.67
CA TYR A 73 1.62 -9.31 -7.87
C TYR A 73 2.36 -10.66 -7.93
N ARG A 74 3.66 -10.69 -7.63
CA ARG A 74 4.46 -11.92 -7.71
C ARG A 74 3.93 -13.06 -6.84
N PHE A 75 3.28 -12.71 -5.73
CA PHE A 75 2.67 -13.65 -4.79
C PHE A 75 1.17 -13.81 -5.00
N ALA A 76 0.58 -12.94 -5.82
CA ALA A 76 -0.86 -12.92 -6.02
C ALA A 76 -1.36 -14.22 -6.68
N THR A 77 -2.54 -14.64 -6.24
CA THR A 77 -3.22 -15.82 -6.76
C THR A 77 -4.67 -15.50 -7.14
N VAL A 78 -5.19 -16.23 -8.12
CA VAL A 78 -6.62 -16.26 -8.49
C VAL A 78 -7.05 -17.72 -8.51
N ASN A 79 -8.00 -18.09 -7.65
CA ASN A 79 -8.44 -19.49 -7.51
C ASN A 79 -7.26 -20.48 -7.31
N GLY A 80 -6.26 -20.07 -6.50
CA GLY A 80 -5.06 -20.83 -6.20
C GLY A 80 -4.00 -20.87 -7.31
N LYS A 81 -4.23 -20.25 -8.47
CA LYS A 81 -3.26 -20.17 -9.57
C LYS A 81 -2.44 -18.87 -9.45
N SER A 82 -1.14 -18.97 -9.72
CA SER A 82 -0.23 -17.82 -9.72
C SER A 82 -0.64 -16.78 -10.77
N VAL A 83 -0.82 -15.54 -10.34
CA VAL A 83 -1.06 -14.38 -11.23
C VAL A 83 0.18 -14.11 -12.07
N LYS A 84 1.38 -14.17 -11.47
CA LYS A 84 2.65 -13.98 -12.16
C LYS A 84 2.79 -14.93 -13.36
N ASP A 85 2.54 -16.22 -13.13
CA ASP A 85 2.69 -17.23 -14.18
C ASP A 85 1.57 -17.15 -15.23
N THR A 86 0.37 -16.73 -14.82
CA THR A 86 -0.76 -16.52 -15.73
C THR A 86 -0.53 -15.31 -16.65
N ILE A 87 -0.03 -14.21 -16.14
CA ILE A 87 0.28 -13.02 -16.93
C ILE A 87 1.55 -13.24 -17.74
N ASN A 88 2.63 -13.74 -17.13
CA ASN A 88 3.95 -14.04 -17.70
C ASN A 88 4.43 -12.98 -18.71
N ASP A 89 4.29 -11.70 -18.36
CA ASP A 89 4.53 -10.55 -19.24
C ASP A 89 5.24 -9.46 -18.43
N HIS A 90 6.57 -9.52 -18.43
CA HIS A 90 7.41 -8.56 -17.71
C HIS A 90 7.30 -7.14 -18.30
N ASP A 91 7.17 -7.02 -19.62
CA ASP A 91 7.02 -5.74 -20.29
C ASP A 91 5.71 -5.05 -19.87
N TRP A 92 4.61 -5.78 -19.85
CA TRP A 92 3.35 -5.28 -19.33
C TRP A 92 3.48 -4.85 -17.86
N ASN A 93 4.16 -5.63 -17.02
CA ASN A 93 4.38 -5.26 -15.62
C ASN A 93 5.09 -3.91 -15.50
N ALA A 94 6.26 -3.80 -16.14
CA ALA A 94 7.14 -2.63 -15.98
C ALA A 94 6.60 -1.37 -16.70
N ASN A 95 6.06 -1.54 -17.91
CA ASN A 95 5.73 -0.42 -18.80
C ASN A 95 4.24 -0.06 -18.85
N VAL A 96 3.35 -0.94 -18.35
CA VAL A 96 1.90 -0.69 -18.35
C VAL A 96 1.33 -0.74 -16.95
N PHE A 97 1.47 -1.83 -16.23
CA PHE A 97 0.83 -2.05 -14.94
C PHE A 97 1.32 -1.05 -13.87
N LEU A 98 2.61 -1.03 -13.59
CA LEU A 98 3.17 -0.16 -12.56
C LEU A 98 2.90 1.33 -12.83
N PRO A 99 3.15 1.87 -14.05
CA PRO A 99 2.82 3.25 -14.35
C PRO A 99 1.32 3.57 -14.29
N THR A 100 0.46 2.65 -14.72
CA THR A 100 -1.00 2.84 -14.68
C THR A 100 -1.51 2.93 -13.25
N VAL A 101 -1.08 2.03 -12.37
CA VAL A 101 -1.46 2.05 -10.96
C VAL A 101 -0.92 3.30 -10.27
N GLY A 102 0.38 3.60 -10.43
CA GLY A 102 1.04 4.73 -9.78
C GLY A 102 0.50 6.10 -10.21
N LYS A 103 0.14 6.25 -11.49
CA LYS A 103 -0.37 7.52 -12.03
C LYS A 103 -1.90 7.62 -12.03
N ARG A 104 -2.63 6.63 -11.49
CA ARG A 104 -4.09 6.60 -11.57
C ARG A 104 -4.75 7.83 -10.93
N GLY A 105 -4.21 8.32 -9.82
CA GLY A 105 -4.72 9.52 -9.16
C GLY A 105 -4.68 10.75 -10.07
N ALA A 106 -3.54 11.00 -10.70
CA ALA A 106 -3.37 12.10 -11.64
C ALA A 106 -4.28 11.97 -12.86
N ALA A 107 -4.45 10.75 -13.40
CA ALA A 107 -5.35 10.49 -14.53
C ALA A 107 -6.83 10.79 -14.16
N ILE A 108 -7.26 10.49 -12.95
CA ILE A 108 -8.62 10.80 -12.48
C ILE A 108 -8.80 12.33 -12.37
N ILE A 109 -7.82 13.04 -11.80
CA ILE A 109 -7.86 14.51 -11.70
C ILE A 109 -7.92 15.14 -13.08
N ALA A 110 -7.11 14.67 -14.02
CA ALA A 110 -7.13 15.17 -15.41
C ALA A 110 -8.50 14.94 -16.09
N ALA A 111 -9.15 13.80 -15.83
CA ALA A 111 -10.42 13.45 -16.46
C ALA A 111 -11.64 14.16 -15.87
N ARG A 112 -11.65 14.46 -14.55
CA ARG A 112 -12.84 15.01 -13.88
C ARG A 112 -12.64 16.36 -13.20
N GLY A 113 -11.42 16.92 -13.22
CA GLY A 113 -11.08 18.19 -12.57
C GLY A 113 -10.98 18.12 -11.02
N LEU A 114 -11.26 16.96 -10.43
CA LEU A 114 -11.27 16.73 -8.97
C LEU A 114 -10.64 15.38 -8.66
N SER A 115 -10.08 15.23 -7.46
CA SER A 115 -9.57 13.95 -6.96
C SER A 115 -10.66 12.90 -6.84
N SER A 116 -10.28 11.62 -6.75
CA SER A 116 -11.23 10.53 -6.51
C SER A 116 -11.88 10.73 -5.13
N ALA A 117 -13.20 10.77 -5.08
CA ALA A 117 -13.95 10.92 -3.83
C ALA A 117 -14.49 9.55 -3.36
N ALA A 118 -15.43 8.97 -4.11
CA ALA A 118 -16.13 7.75 -3.72
C ALA A 118 -15.18 6.53 -3.59
N SER A 119 -14.24 6.35 -4.53
CA SER A 119 -13.28 5.23 -4.47
C SER A 119 -12.30 5.38 -3.30
N ALA A 120 -11.91 6.60 -2.92
CA ALA A 120 -11.07 6.84 -1.75
C ALA A 120 -11.86 6.58 -0.46
N ALA A 121 -13.12 7.04 -0.37
CA ALA A 121 -13.99 6.76 0.76
C ALA A 121 -14.21 5.24 0.94
N ASN A 122 -14.52 4.52 -0.14
CA ASN A 122 -14.65 3.05 -0.10
C ASN A 122 -13.36 2.38 0.39
N ALA A 123 -12.20 2.79 -0.12
CA ALA A 123 -10.91 2.24 0.31
C ALA A 123 -10.62 2.51 1.80
N ALA A 124 -10.99 3.69 2.31
CA ALA A 124 -10.85 4.01 3.72
C ALA A 124 -11.77 3.15 4.60
N ILE A 125 -13.02 2.93 4.17
CA ILE A 125 -13.97 2.02 4.85
C ILE A 125 -13.43 0.60 4.84
N ASP A 126 -12.95 0.09 3.71
CA ASP A 126 -12.35 -1.24 3.60
C ASP A 126 -11.13 -1.40 4.51
N HIS A 127 -10.25 -0.39 4.56
CA HIS A 127 -9.08 -0.39 5.44
C HIS A 127 -9.50 -0.49 6.91
N MET A 128 -10.41 0.36 7.35
CA MET A 128 -10.87 0.39 8.74
C MET A 128 -11.65 -0.87 9.11
N ARG A 129 -12.49 -1.38 8.21
CA ARG A 129 -13.23 -2.62 8.42
C ARG A 129 -12.26 -3.79 8.65
N ASP A 130 -11.27 -3.95 7.75
CA ASP A 130 -10.31 -5.05 7.83
C ASP A 130 -9.41 -4.92 9.07
N TRP A 131 -9.01 -3.72 9.44
CA TRP A 131 -8.26 -3.49 10.67
C TRP A 131 -9.06 -3.82 11.92
N ALA A 132 -10.33 -3.41 11.99
CA ALA A 132 -11.15 -3.58 13.17
C ALA A 132 -11.74 -4.99 13.30
N LEU A 133 -12.16 -5.61 12.19
CA LEU A 133 -12.89 -6.87 12.17
C LEU A 133 -12.04 -8.08 11.76
N GLY A 134 -10.85 -7.83 11.19
CA GLY A 134 -9.95 -8.87 10.71
C GLY A 134 -10.08 -9.15 9.21
N THR A 135 -9.03 -9.73 8.64
CA THR A 135 -8.92 -10.06 7.21
C THR A 135 -9.19 -11.54 6.91
N ASN A 136 -9.41 -12.36 7.92
CA ASN A 136 -9.53 -13.83 7.79
C ASN A 136 -8.34 -14.45 7.05
N GLY A 137 -7.12 -13.98 7.36
CA GLY A 137 -5.88 -14.43 6.74
C GLY A 137 -5.60 -13.84 5.35
N LYS A 138 -6.50 -13.07 4.76
CA LYS A 138 -6.24 -12.37 3.48
C LYS A 138 -5.27 -11.23 3.67
N TRP A 139 -4.44 -11.00 2.66
CA TRP A 139 -3.51 -9.86 2.66
C TRP A 139 -4.22 -8.61 2.21
N VAL A 140 -3.96 -7.54 2.93
CA VAL A 140 -4.33 -6.17 2.57
C VAL A 140 -3.10 -5.28 2.68
N THR A 141 -3.17 -4.07 2.15
CA THR A 141 -2.05 -3.13 2.24
C THR A 141 -2.37 -2.01 3.22
N MET A 142 -1.43 -1.75 4.14
CA MET A 142 -1.47 -0.62 5.06
C MET A 142 -0.14 0.10 5.09
N GLY A 143 -0.15 1.44 5.14
CA GLY A 143 1.02 2.24 5.50
C GLY A 143 1.16 2.24 7.02
N ILE A 144 2.24 1.67 7.53
CA ILE A 144 2.46 1.48 8.97
C ILE A 144 3.90 1.82 9.36
N PRO A 145 4.16 2.16 10.64
CA PRO A 145 5.52 2.42 11.09
C PRO A 145 6.37 1.15 11.01
N SER A 146 7.50 1.23 10.31
CA SER A 146 8.46 0.13 10.21
C SER A 146 9.19 -0.08 11.53
N ASN A 147 9.48 -1.35 11.86
CA ASN A 147 10.41 -1.74 12.93
C ASN A 147 11.70 -2.38 12.40
N GLY A 148 11.94 -2.30 11.10
CA GLY A 148 13.11 -2.88 10.42
C GLY A 148 12.80 -4.01 9.45
N GLU A 149 11.51 -4.36 9.29
CA GLU A 149 11.08 -5.42 8.37
C GLU A 149 11.51 -5.09 6.94
N TYR A 150 11.94 -6.10 6.20
CA TYR A 150 12.45 -5.99 4.83
C TYR A 150 13.62 -4.98 4.67
N GLY A 151 14.35 -4.66 5.75
CA GLY A 151 15.44 -3.68 5.73
C GLY A 151 14.98 -2.22 5.69
N ILE A 152 13.69 -1.94 5.84
CA ILE A 152 13.17 -0.58 5.90
C ILE A 152 13.53 0.03 7.26
N PRO A 153 14.15 1.24 7.32
CA PRO A 153 14.53 1.87 8.56
C PRO A 153 13.35 2.05 9.53
N LYS A 154 13.64 1.97 10.83
CA LYS A 154 12.62 2.15 11.87
C LYS A 154 11.95 3.52 11.76
N GLU A 155 10.68 3.52 12.12
CA GLU A 155 9.81 4.70 12.11
C GLU A 155 9.54 5.33 10.72
N VAL A 156 9.99 4.73 9.63
CA VAL A 156 9.48 5.11 8.31
C VAL A 156 8.05 4.59 8.18
N MET A 157 7.12 5.49 7.86
CA MET A 157 5.72 5.08 7.57
C MET A 157 5.68 4.47 6.18
N PHE A 158 5.69 3.14 6.10
CA PHE A 158 5.90 2.39 4.86
C PHE A 158 4.72 1.45 4.56
N GLY A 159 4.36 1.32 3.28
CA GLY A 159 3.33 0.39 2.81
C GLY A 159 3.82 -1.06 2.86
N TYR A 160 3.08 -1.92 3.56
CA TYR A 160 3.34 -3.36 3.67
C TYR A 160 2.10 -4.18 3.38
N PRO A 161 2.25 -5.42 2.86
CA PRO A 161 1.20 -6.41 2.96
C PRO A 161 1.04 -6.84 4.43
N VAL A 162 -0.20 -6.82 4.92
CA VAL A 162 -0.53 -7.19 6.30
C VAL A 162 -1.74 -8.12 6.34
N THR A 163 -1.86 -8.87 7.42
CA THR A 163 -3.10 -9.51 7.87
C THR A 163 -3.60 -8.82 9.12
N CYS A 164 -4.91 -8.85 9.39
CA CYS A 164 -5.48 -8.26 10.59
C CYS A 164 -6.31 -9.29 11.35
N GLU A 165 -6.19 -9.26 12.68
CA GLU A 165 -6.95 -10.09 13.61
C GLU A 165 -7.08 -9.39 14.95
N GLY A 166 -8.24 -9.49 15.61
CA GLY A 166 -8.46 -8.92 16.93
C GLY A 166 -8.24 -7.40 17.04
N GLY A 167 -8.35 -6.67 15.93
CA GLY A 167 -8.09 -5.24 15.88
C GLY A 167 -6.61 -4.84 15.75
N GLU A 168 -5.73 -5.82 15.58
CA GLU A 168 -4.29 -5.62 15.35
C GLU A 168 -3.93 -6.01 13.92
N TYR A 169 -2.87 -5.41 13.37
CA TYR A 169 -2.28 -5.83 12.10
C TYR A 169 -0.95 -6.56 12.34
N LYS A 170 -0.61 -7.44 11.43
CA LYS A 170 0.67 -8.13 11.38
C LYS A 170 1.23 -8.10 9.96
N ILE A 171 2.49 -7.69 9.82
CA ILE A 171 3.19 -7.71 8.53
C ILE A 171 3.33 -9.15 8.04
N VAL A 172 3.11 -9.37 6.76
CA VAL A 172 3.45 -10.63 6.08
C VAL A 172 4.96 -10.66 5.88
N GLU A 173 5.65 -11.50 6.63
CA GLU A 173 7.10 -11.61 6.62
C GLU A 173 7.60 -12.73 5.71
N GLY A 174 8.92 -12.72 5.41
CA GLY A 174 9.61 -13.81 4.71
C GLY A 174 9.34 -13.89 3.20
N LEU A 175 8.75 -12.86 2.60
CA LEU A 175 8.55 -12.81 1.16
C LEU A 175 9.90 -12.60 0.45
N PRO A 176 10.28 -13.44 -0.53
CA PRO A 176 11.52 -13.25 -1.27
C PRO A 176 11.44 -12.00 -2.15
N ILE A 177 12.43 -11.12 -2.01
CA ILE A 177 12.55 -9.88 -2.79
C ILE A 177 13.65 -10.12 -3.84
N ASP A 178 13.27 -10.12 -5.11
CA ASP A 178 14.21 -10.20 -6.23
C ASP A 178 14.84 -8.83 -6.53
N ALA A 179 15.84 -8.79 -7.41
CA ALA A 179 16.60 -7.57 -7.71
C ALA A 179 15.70 -6.44 -8.26
N PHE A 180 14.76 -6.75 -9.14
CA PHE A 180 13.82 -5.76 -9.67
C PHE A 180 12.92 -5.16 -8.58
N SER A 181 12.38 -6.02 -7.72
CA SER A 181 11.53 -5.58 -6.61
C SER A 181 12.31 -4.77 -5.59
N GLN A 182 13.56 -5.16 -5.32
CA GLN A 182 14.42 -4.40 -4.42
C GLN A 182 14.71 -3.00 -4.95
N GLU A 183 14.94 -2.85 -6.25
CA GLU A 183 15.11 -1.54 -6.88
C GLU A 183 13.84 -0.68 -6.74
N CYS A 184 12.66 -1.25 -6.98
CA CYS A 184 11.38 -0.56 -6.78
C CYS A 184 11.17 -0.14 -5.32
N ILE A 185 11.46 -1.03 -4.37
CA ILE A 185 11.37 -0.76 -2.93
C ILE A 185 12.35 0.35 -2.52
N ASN A 186 13.59 0.30 -2.97
CA ASN A 186 14.59 1.31 -2.68
C ASN A 186 14.17 2.70 -3.20
N LYS A 187 13.58 2.76 -4.39
CA LYS A 187 13.11 4.01 -4.98
C LYS A 187 12.01 4.67 -4.14
N THR A 188 11.00 3.91 -3.73
CA THR A 188 9.91 4.46 -2.90
C THR A 188 10.36 4.76 -1.47
N LEU A 189 11.32 4.00 -0.94
CA LEU A 189 11.94 4.27 0.36
C LEU A 189 12.70 5.60 0.34
N ALA A 190 13.54 5.84 -0.67
CA ALA A 190 14.31 7.07 -0.80
C ALA A 190 13.40 8.32 -0.86
N GLU A 191 12.22 8.23 -1.51
CA GLU A 191 11.21 9.29 -1.50
C GLU A 191 10.71 9.55 -0.07
N LEU A 192 10.32 8.49 0.66
CA LEU A 192 9.82 8.62 2.04
C LEU A 192 10.87 9.16 3.01
N GLU A 193 12.14 8.77 2.86
CA GLU A 193 13.22 9.31 3.66
C GLU A 193 13.42 10.80 3.39
N GLY A 194 13.35 11.23 2.12
CA GLY A 194 13.40 12.63 1.74
C GLY A 194 12.21 13.45 2.29
N GLU A 195 10.99 12.90 2.23
CA GLU A 195 9.81 13.52 2.82
C GLU A 195 9.92 13.65 4.35
N LYS A 196 10.40 12.58 5.02
CA LYS A 196 10.64 12.56 6.46
C LYS A 196 11.66 13.63 6.87
N ASP A 197 12.75 13.77 6.11
CA ASP A 197 13.77 14.79 6.34
C ASP A 197 13.20 16.21 6.16
N GLY A 198 12.38 16.41 5.17
CA GLY A 198 11.72 17.68 4.89
C GLY A 198 10.83 18.20 6.02
N VAL A 199 10.26 17.29 6.84
CA VAL A 199 9.33 17.63 7.93
C VAL A 199 9.96 17.60 9.33
N LYS A 200 11.26 17.31 9.46
CA LYS A 200 11.96 17.25 10.76
C LYS A 200 11.76 18.49 11.63
N HIS A 201 11.65 19.65 10.99
CA HIS A 201 11.47 20.93 11.69
C HIS A 201 10.07 21.11 12.31
N LEU A 202 9.14 20.20 12.03
CA LEU A 202 7.78 20.21 12.58
C LEU A 202 7.61 19.28 13.79
N LEU A 203 8.67 18.53 14.18
CA LEU A 203 8.59 17.43 15.15
C LEU A 203 9.45 17.70 16.38
#